data_a716c7cc014f9a8d4be72f8146a0c63f
#
_entry.id   a716c7cc014f9a8d4be72f8146a0c63f
#
_cell.length_a   1.000
_cell.length_b   1.000
_cell.length_c   1.000
_cell.angle_alpha   90.00
_cell.angle_beta   90.00
_cell.angle_gamma   90.00
#
_symmetry.space_group_name_H-M   'P 1'
#
loop_
_entity.id
_entity.type
_entity.pdbx_description
1 polymer ?
#
loop_
_entity_poly.entity_id
_entity_poly.type
_entity_poly.pdbx_seq_one_letter_code
_entity_poly.pdbx_strand_id
1 'polypeptide(L)'
;MNENQPINMNTTEVKEYLSVSSFVVNNLMKQGQLIPINKDTWRLDGSFLFRKEDVDSIKKEREIEGLTLYQASKKYDISTYQLEKWLEDGELSATIQEYRNRETKFLQEEELGKLVHRLDQSNAMYTFSQKYHTVLFQRYIQGNTIARVITIPKRGDIILIDEFGSEFTLKEAKKSGYESAYELSDKPRSHHQRFVKFRIPKSDLLRSSSFQLVDLILQYVSPRNLKISEEAGFWYFDVRQSLIELPMGMQMEWIESLSPYLIEGRLVKRVNNSVYLDSSSVTKPVTISSKEYQAIHKIVEETNSTIEEFIASAIREKINDYQNSRN
;
A
#
# COMPACT_ATOMS: atom_id res chain seq x y z
N MET A 1 -58.59 22.00 8.22
CA MET A 1 -57.53 21.23 7.54
C MET A 1 -56.67 20.64 8.66
N ASN A 2 -56.77 19.29 8.84
CA ASN A 2 -56.10 18.61 9.97
C ASN A 2 -54.63 18.39 9.67
N GLU A 3 -53.80 19.29 10.14
CA GLU A 3 -52.37 19.09 10.26
C GLU A 3 -52.08 18.48 11.62
N ASN A 4 -51.33 17.39 11.68
CA ASN A 4 -50.84 16.61 12.80
C ASN A 4 -51.67 15.39 13.26
N GLN A 5 -51.88 14.45 12.37
CA GLN A 5 -51.94 13.07 12.86
C GLN A 5 -50.50 12.58 13.08
N PRO A 6 -50.17 12.04 14.27
CA PRO A 6 -48.87 11.45 14.51
C PRO A 6 -48.63 10.30 13.51
N ILE A 7 -47.59 10.42 12.73
CA ILE A 7 -47.22 9.38 11.76
C ILE A 7 -46.80 8.14 12.56
N ASN A 8 -47.61 7.09 12.50
CA ASN A 8 -47.29 5.82 13.15
C ASN A 8 -46.52 4.95 12.19
N MET A 9 -45.57 4.21 12.70
CA MET A 9 -44.74 3.27 11.93
C MET A 9 -45.06 1.84 12.36
N ASN A 10 -45.23 0.94 11.41
CA ASN A 10 -45.36 -0.48 11.72
C ASN A 10 -43.99 -1.13 11.95
N THR A 11 -44.00 -2.38 12.43
CA THR A 11 -42.75 -3.10 12.77
C THR A 11 -41.78 -3.21 11.59
N THR A 12 -42.28 -3.33 10.34
CA THR A 12 -41.44 -3.42 9.15
C THR A 12 -40.81 -2.07 8.82
N GLU A 13 -41.57 -1.00 8.89
CA GLU A 13 -41.12 0.37 8.67
C GLU A 13 -40.07 0.77 9.74
N VAL A 14 -40.29 0.44 11.01
CA VAL A 14 -39.31 0.66 12.10
C VAL A 14 -38.02 -0.08 11.83
N LYS A 15 -38.09 -1.33 11.39
CA LYS A 15 -36.93 -2.16 11.03
C LYS A 15 -36.10 -1.52 9.91
N GLU A 16 -36.76 -1.05 8.87
CA GLU A 16 -36.10 -0.38 7.75
C GLU A 16 -35.53 0.98 8.15
N TYR A 17 -36.32 1.77 8.88
CA TYR A 17 -35.92 3.11 9.31
C TYR A 17 -34.74 3.15 10.26
N LEU A 18 -34.67 2.16 11.20
CA LEU A 18 -33.55 2.00 12.13
C LEU A 18 -32.43 1.12 11.55
N SER A 19 -32.58 0.57 10.34
CA SER A 19 -31.64 -0.38 9.72
C SER A 19 -31.27 -1.56 10.62
N VAL A 20 -32.27 -2.17 11.30
CA VAL A 20 -32.10 -3.26 12.26
C VAL A 20 -32.91 -4.51 11.89
N SER A 21 -32.56 -5.66 12.49
CA SER A 21 -33.36 -6.88 12.35
C SER A 21 -34.62 -6.85 13.21
N SER A 22 -35.61 -7.69 12.85
CA SER A 22 -36.83 -7.88 13.67
C SER A 22 -36.53 -8.31 15.10
N PHE A 23 -35.44 -9.06 15.30
CA PHE A 23 -34.98 -9.47 16.63
C PHE A 23 -34.61 -8.26 17.52
N VAL A 24 -33.96 -7.25 16.94
CA VAL A 24 -33.59 -6.03 17.63
C VAL A 24 -34.83 -5.22 18.01
N VAL A 25 -35.82 -5.08 17.10
CA VAL A 25 -37.08 -4.39 17.41
C VAL A 25 -37.81 -5.09 18.56
N ASN A 26 -37.86 -6.42 18.54
CA ASN A 26 -38.48 -7.22 19.60
C ASN A 26 -37.74 -7.04 20.96
N ASN A 27 -36.42 -6.92 20.95
CA ASN A 27 -35.67 -6.65 22.17
C ASN A 27 -35.92 -5.25 22.72
N LEU A 28 -36.01 -4.24 21.88
CA LEU A 28 -36.38 -2.87 22.27
C LEU A 28 -37.76 -2.82 22.93
N MET A 29 -38.72 -3.60 22.39
CA MET A 29 -40.04 -3.73 23.02
C MET A 29 -39.95 -4.44 24.39
N LYS A 30 -39.18 -5.52 24.48
CA LYS A 30 -39.01 -6.27 25.75
C LYS A 30 -38.32 -5.43 26.82
N GLN A 31 -37.40 -4.57 26.44
CA GLN A 31 -36.69 -3.64 27.32
C GLN A 31 -37.49 -2.37 27.66
N GLY A 32 -38.68 -2.22 27.08
CA GLY A 32 -39.53 -1.03 27.28
C GLY A 32 -39.02 0.23 26.62
N GLN A 33 -38.00 0.13 25.80
CA GLN A 33 -37.45 1.28 25.04
C GLN A 33 -38.31 1.68 23.85
N LEU A 34 -39.07 0.72 23.29
CA LEU A 34 -40.03 0.94 22.21
C LEU A 34 -41.39 0.38 22.62
N ILE A 35 -42.37 1.25 22.86
CA ILE A 35 -43.68 0.86 23.36
C ILE A 35 -44.70 0.95 22.22
N PRO A 36 -45.33 -0.18 21.82
CA PRO A 36 -46.37 -0.15 20.79
C PRO A 36 -47.64 0.55 21.31
N ILE A 37 -48.21 1.41 20.49
CA ILE A 37 -49.45 2.12 20.84
C ILE A 37 -50.69 1.24 20.78
N ASN A 38 -50.61 0.13 20.05
CA ASN A 38 -51.72 -0.81 19.84
C ASN A 38 -51.44 -2.17 20.49
N LYS A 39 -50.82 -2.18 21.70
CA LYS A 39 -50.40 -3.42 22.37
C LYS A 39 -51.51 -4.47 22.53
N ASP A 40 -52.73 -4.01 22.76
CA ASP A 40 -53.88 -4.88 22.99
C ASP A 40 -54.64 -5.23 21.70
N THR A 41 -54.52 -4.41 20.66
CA THR A 41 -55.25 -4.57 19.39
C THR A 41 -54.35 -4.98 18.20
N TRP A 42 -53.05 -5.18 18.40
CA TRP A 42 -52.09 -5.46 17.33
C TRP A 42 -52.48 -6.61 16.40
N ARG A 43 -53.22 -7.62 16.94
CA ARG A 43 -53.69 -8.74 16.10
C ARG A 43 -54.79 -8.35 15.12
N LEU A 44 -55.57 -7.34 15.45
CA LEU A 44 -56.59 -6.78 14.55
C LEU A 44 -55.95 -5.86 13.47
N ASP A 45 -54.91 -5.14 13.89
CA ASP A 45 -54.16 -4.22 13.01
C ASP A 45 -53.12 -4.94 12.14
N GLY A 46 -52.88 -6.24 12.39
CA GLY A 46 -51.90 -7.08 11.67
C GLY A 46 -50.43 -6.85 12.01
N SER A 47 -50.11 -5.80 12.79
CA SER A 47 -48.74 -5.48 13.22
C SER A 47 -48.76 -4.55 14.42
N PHE A 48 -47.66 -4.51 15.17
CA PHE A 48 -47.43 -3.45 16.16
C PHE A 48 -47.23 -2.12 15.47
N LEU A 49 -47.80 -1.06 16.05
CA LEU A 49 -47.67 0.32 15.62
C LEU A 49 -46.93 1.13 16.69
N PHE A 50 -46.00 1.98 16.24
CA PHE A 50 -45.15 2.81 17.11
C PHE A 50 -45.27 4.27 16.69
N ARG A 51 -45.13 5.19 17.66
CA ARG A 51 -45.05 6.61 17.34
C ARG A 51 -43.72 6.90 16.68
N LYS A 52 -43.73 7.66 15.61
CA LYS A 52 -42.53 8.04 14.90
C LYS A 52 -41.55 8.78 15.82
N GLU A 53 -42.06 9.62 16.74
CA GLU A 53 -41.24 10.36 17.70
C GLU A 53 -40.40 9.44 18.61
N ASP A 54 -40.99 8.32 19.07
CA ASP A 54 -40.30 7.33 19.89
C ASP A 54 -39.20 6.61 19.07
N VAL A 55 -39.50 6.33 17.81
CA VAL A 55 -38.53 5.72 16.88
C VAL A 55 -37.40 6.67 16.54
N ASP A 56 -37.72 7.98 16.34
CA ASP A 56 -36.73 9.03 16.08
C ASP A 56 -35.80 9.23 17.32
N SER A 57 -36.33 9.17 18.53
CA SER A 57 -35.54 9.24 19.75
C SER A 57 -34.55 8.07 19.85
N ILE A 58 -35.01 6.85 19.57
CA ILE A 58 -34.13 5.67 19.53
C ILE A 58 -33.10 5.78 18.41
N LYS A 59 -33.46 6.36 17.27
CA LYS A 59 -32.50 6.59 16.18
C LYS A 59 -31.39 7.54 16.62
N LYS A 60 -31.76 8.67 17.24
CA LYS A 60 -30.78 9.64 17.78
C LYS A 60 -29.87 9.06 18.85
N GLU A 61 -30.44 8.28 19.79
CA GLU A 61 -29.63 7.58 20.82
C GLU A 61 -28.68 6.55 20.22
N ARG A 62 -28.98 6.05 19.01
CA ARG A 62 -28.16 5.06 18.28
C ARG A 62 -27.27 5.68 17.23
N GLU A 63 -27.48 6.93 16.86
CA GLU A 63 -26.57 7.68 16.00
C GLU A 63 -25.31 8.03 16.81
N ILE A 64 -24.40 7.07 16.85
CA ILE A 64 -23.05 7.28 17.38
C ILE A 64 -22.27 8.06 16.32
N GLU A 65 -21.80 9.24 16.68
CA GLU A 65 -20.94 10.04 15.81
C GLU A 65 -19.62 9.28 15.55
N GLY A 66 -19.28 9.11 14.27
CA GLY A 66 -18.04 8.47 13.83
C GLY A 66 -18.22 7.11 13.18
N LEU A 67 -17.11 6.56 12.74
CA LEU A 67 -17.03 5.27 12.05
C LEU A 67 -16.29 4.25 12.91
N THR A 68 -16.80 3.03 13.00
CA THR A 68 -16.02 1.93 13.57
C THR A 68 -14.78 1.65 12.69
N LEU A 69 -13.75 1.03 13.24
CA LEU A 69 -12.55 0.62 12.47
C LEU A 69 -12.90 -0.14 11.18
N TYR A 70 -13.89 -1.04 11.26
CA TYR A 70 -14.34 -1.80 10.10
C TYR A 70 -15.07 -0.93 9.06
N GLN A 71 -15.94 -0.01 9.48
CA GLN A 71 -16.63 0.91 8.58
C GLN A 71 -15.65 1.87 7.92
N ALA A 72 -14.70 2.42 8.70
CA ALA A 72 -13.64 3.27 8.21
C ALA A 72 -12.75 2.55 7.19
N SER A 73 -12.33 1.33 7.52
CA SER A 73 -11.56 0.47 6.62
C SER A 73 -12.26 0.24 5.28
N LYS A 74 -13.56 -0.07 5.31
CA LYS A 74 -14.35 -0.25 4.08
C LYS A 74 -14.59 1.05 3.30
N LYS A 75 -14.93 2.14 4.01
CA LYS A 75 -15.28 3.41 3.38
C LYS A 75 -14.07 4.05 2.68
N TYR A 76 -12.91 3.98 3.32
CA TYR A 76 -11.70 4.63 2.85
C TYR A 76 -10.66 3.67 2.23
N ASP A 77 -10.99 2.38 2.12
CA ASP A 77 -10.08 1.33 1.60
C ASP A 77 -8.70 1.34 2.29
N ILE A 78 -8.72 1.47 3.64
CA ILE A 78 -7.53 1.43 4.49
C ILE A 78 -7.56 0.18 5.34
N SER A 79 -6.40 -0.48 5.53
CA SER A 79 -6.33 -1.62 6.42
C SER A 79 -6.63 -1.22 7.87
N THR A 80 -7.29 -2.09 8.63
CA THR A 80 -7.53 -1.88 10.07
C THR A 80 -6.21 -1.71 10.83
N TYR A 81 -5.16 -2.42 10.41
CA TYR A 81 -3.80 -2.26 10.95
C TYR A 81 -3.28 -0.81 10.81
N GLN A 82 -3.47 -0.17 9.66
CA GLN A 82 -3.05 1.22 9.48
C GLN A 82 -3.86 2.19 10.34
N LEU A 83 -5.16 1.93 10.50
CA LEU A 83 -6.02 2.73 11.39
C LEU A 83 -5.59 2.58 12.85
N GLU A 84 -5.29 1.36 13.29
CA GLU A 84 -4.78 1.09 14.64
C GLU A 84 -3.43 1.77 14.87
N LYS A 85 -2.54 1.71 13.89
CA LYS A 85 -1.25 2.39 13.96
C LYS A 85 -1.40 3.90 14.12
N TRP A 86 -2.30 4.55 13.38
CA TRP A 86 -2.57 5.98 13.55
C TRP A 86 -3.14 6.34 14.93
N LEU A 87 -3.93 5.42 15.53
CA LEU A 87 -4.40 5.57 16.89
C LEU A 87 -3.26 5.45 17.91
N GLU A 88 -2.35 4.50 17.72
CA GLU A 88 -1.17 4.29 18.58
C GLU A 88 -0.19 5.46 18.47
N ASP A 89 0.04 5.96 17.25
CA ASP A 89 0.92 7.10 16.98
C ASP A 89 0.29 8.45 17.41
N GLY A 90 -0.97 8.45 17.84
CA GLY A 90 -1.71 9.66 18.26
C GLY A 90 -2.11 10.60 17.11
N GLU A 91 -2.01 10.14 15.86
CA GLU A 91 -2.41 10.91 14.68
C GLU A 91 -3.92 10.89 14.44
N LEU A 92 -4.62 9.91 15.00
CA LEU A 92 -6.07 9.74 14.92
C LEU A 92 -6.64 9.56 16.32
N SER A 93 -7.75 10.22 16.62
CA SER A 93 -8.46 10.06 17.88
C SER A 93 -9.65 9.10 17.73
N ALA A 94 -9.97 8.40 18.81
CA ALA A 94 -11.16 7.55 18.88
C ALA A 94 -11.94 7.77 20.16
N THR A 95 -13.25 7.81 20.05
CA THR A 95 -14.15 7.77 21.19
C THR A 95 -14.53 6.31 21.46
N ILE A 96 -14.34 5.86 22.71
CA ILE A 96 -14.76 4.52 23.11
C ILE A 96 -16.18 4.60 23.63
N GLN A 97 -17.08 3.82 23.02
CA GLN A 97 -18.48 3.74 23.44
C GLN A 97 -18.95 2.29 23.40
N GLU A 98 -19.95 1.98 24.23
CA GLU A 98 -20.59 0.68 24.19
C GLU A 98 -21.48 0.54 22.96
N TYR A 99 -21.12 -0.35 22.07
CA TYR A 99 -21.85 -0.66 20.85
C TYR A 99 -22.05 -2.16 20.72
N ARG A 100 -23.32 -2.61 20.63
CA ARG A 100 -23.68 -4.02 20.55
C ARG A 100 -23.12 -4.86 21.72
N ASN A 101 -23.18 -4.32 22.93
CA ASN A 101 -22.67 -4.93 24.19
C ASN A 101 -21.14 -5.17 24.16
N ARG A 102 -20.39 -4.33 23.48
CA ARG A 102 -18.92 -4.34 23.47
C ARG A 102 -18.39 -2.92 23.42
N GLU A 103 -17.32 -2.66 24.11
CA GLU A 103 -16.55 -1.44 23.93
C GLU A 103 -16.02 -1.36 22.50
N THR A 104 -16.38 -0.33 21.78
CA THR A 104 -16.03 -0.15 20.36
C THR A 104 -15.44 1.23 20.17
N LYS A 105 -14.35 1.30 19.42
CA LYS A 105 -13.70 2.54 19.03
C LYS A 105 -14.43 3.15 17.84
N PHE A 106 -14.82 4.42 17.98
CA PHE A 106 -15.42 5.23 16.90
C PHE A 106 -14.45 6.33 16.51
N LEU A 107 -14.11 6.36 15.22
CA LEU A 107 -13.18 7.32 14.62
C LEU A 107 -13.94 8.54 14.14
N GLN A 108 -13.40 9.73 14.37
CA GLN A 108 -13.96 10.95 13.82
C GLN A 108 -13.69 11.04 12.33
N GLU A 109 -14.76 11.18 11.55
CA GLU A 109 -14.66 11.11 10.09
C GLU A 109 -13.86 12.28 9.49
N GLU A 110 -13.93 13.46 10.11
CA GLU A 110 -13.18 14.62 9.66
C GLU A 110 -11.66 14.45 9.81
N GLU A 111 -11.20 13.93 10.96
CA GLU A 111 -9.79 13.65 11.20
C GLU A 111 -9.28 12.56 10.25
N LEU A 112 -10.09 11.51 10.10
CA LEU A 112 -9.78 10.41 9.18
C LEU A 112 -9.68 10.91 7.75
N GLY A 113 -10.58 11.79 7.30
CA GLY A 113 -10.53 12.40 5.98
C GLY A 113 -9.23 13.18 5.73
N LYS A 114 -8.75 13.95 6.71
CA LYS A 114 -7.48 14.70 6.64
C LYS A 114 -6.27 13.75 6.53
N LEU A 115 -6.26 12.65 7.29
CA LEU A 115 -5.19 11.65 7.24
C LEU A 115 -5.18 10.89 5.92
N VAL A 116 -6.36 10.52 5.42
CA VAL A 116 -6.51 9.90 4.11
C VAL A 116 -6.00 10.81 3.00
N HIS A 117 -6.40 12.08 3.02
CA HIS A 117 -5.94 13.07 2.04
C HIS A 117 -4.42 13.26 2.08
N ARG A 118 -3.80 13.26 3.28
CA ARG A 118 -2.34 13.26 3.45
C ARG A 118 -1.67 12.01 2.85
N LEU A 119 -2.29 10.84 3.01
CA LEU A 119 -1.82 9.60 2.37
C LEU A 119 -1.89 9.67 0.85
N ASP A 120 -2.95 10.24 0.32
CA ASP A 120 -3.14 10.37 -1.13
C ASP A 120 -2.20 11.44 -1.71
N GLN A 121 -1.92 12.51 -0.96
CA GLN A 121 -0.91 13.52 -1.33
C GLN A 121 0.54 13.02 -1.15
N SER A 122 0.78 12.06 -0.26
CA SER A 122 2.09 11.42 -0.23
C SER A 122 2.27 10.68 -1.56
N ASN A 123 3.15 11.19 -2.43
CA ASN A 123 3.52 10.62 -3.74
C ASN A 123 4.18 9.23 -3.65
N ALA A 124 3.84 8.42 -2.65
CA ALA A 124 4.29 7.06 -2.52
C ALA A 124 3.57 6.19 -3.55
N MET A 125 4.10 6.23 -4.76
CA MET A 125 3.73 5.27 -5.81
C MET A 125 4.25 3.90 -5.43
N TYR A 126 3.44 2.88 -5.71
CA TYR A 126 3.94 1.52 -5.63
C TYR A 126 4.77 1.20 -6.87
N THR A 127 5.86 0.46 -6.67
CA THR A 127 6.61 -0.12 -7.79
C THR A 127 5.81 -1.22 -8.49
N PHE A 128 4.98 -1.96 -7.74
CA PHE A 128 4.27 -3.13 -8.23
C PHE A 128 2.89 -3.27 -7.61
N SER A 129 1.90 -3.54 -8.45
CA SER A 129 0.54 -3.91 -8.03
C SER A 129 0.36 -5.41 -8.09
N GLN A 130 0.25 -6.05 -6.94
CA GLN A 130 -0.01 -7.50 -6.85
C GLN A 130 -1.41 -7.85 -7.40
N LYS A 131 -2.41 -6.98 -7.17
CA LYS A 131 -3.80 -7.19 -7.63
C LYS A 131 -3.91 -7.27 -9.15
N TYR A 132 -3.18 -6.42 -9.85
CA TYR A 132 -3.24 -6.32 -11.32
C TYR A 132 -2.05 -6.98 -12.00
N HIS A 133 -1.11 -7.52 -11.23
CA HIS A 133 0.15 -8.10 -11.71
C HIS A 133 0.86 -7.15 -12.69
N THR A 134 1.07 -5.91 -12.25
CA THR A 134 1.58 -4.82 -13.09
C THR A 134 2.66 -4.06 -12.33
N VAL A 135 3.76 -3.72 -13.02
CA VAL A 135 4.91 -2.99 -12.49
C VAL A 135 5.03 -1.61 -13.12
N LEU A 136 5.57 -0.65 -12.38
CA LEU A 136 5.84 0.71 -12.88
C LEU A 136 6.75 0.61 -14.12
N PHE A 137 6.46 1.41 -15.15
CA PHE A 137 7.10 1.44 -16.48
C PHE A 137 6.85 0.21 -17.36
N GLN A 138 6.07 -0.78 -16.94
CA GLN A 138 5.72 -1.93 -17.78
C GLN A 138 5.14 -1.47 -19.11
N ARG A 139 5.65 -2.06 -20.19
CA ARG A 139 5.22 -1.78 -21.56
C ARG A 139 3.96 -2.58 -21.91
N TYR A 140 3.01 -1.89 -22.50
CA TYR A 140 1.81 -2.42 -23.12
C TYR A 140 1.81 -2.08 -24.62
N ILE A 141 1.25 -2.94 -25.45
CA ILE A 141 1.21 -2.80 -26.90
C ILE A 141 -0.21 -3.00 -27.43
N GLN A 142 -0.56 -2.22 -28.45
CA GLN A 142 -1.75 -2.38 -29.26
C GLN A 142 -1.37 -2.13 -30.72
N GLY A 143 -1.27 -3.21 -31.51
CA GLY A 143 -0.69 -3.10 -32.86
C GLY A 143 0.72 -2.50 -32.83
N ASN A 144 0.90 -1.34 -33.44
CA ASN A 144 2.19 -0.62 -33.45
C ASN A 144 2.31 0.45 -32.35
N THR A 145 1.26 0.71 -31.60
CA THR A 145 1.27 1.73 -30.54
C THR A 145 1.74 1.10 -29.23
N ILE A 146 2.54 1.85 -28.49
CA ILE A 146 2.98 1.47 -27.16
C ILE A 146 2.41 2.40 -26.09
N ALA A 147 2.17 1.86 -24.93
CA ALA A 147 1.87 2.60 -23.71
C ALA A 147 2.73 2.06 -22.56
N ARG A 148 2.95 2.88 -21.54
CA ARG A 148 3.68 2.49 -20.33
C ARG A 148 2.94 2.91 -19.08
N VAL A 149 3.06 2.09 -18.06
CA VAL A 149 2.56 2.39 -16.71
C VAL A 149 3.39 3.51 -16.12
N ILE A 150 2.74 4.64 -15.83
CA ILE A 150 3.42 5.81 -15.23
C ILE A 150 3.06 5.99 -13.76
N THR A 151 1.93 5.42 -13.31
CA THR A 151 1.48 5.56 -11.93
C THR A 151 0.81 4.29 -11.45
N ILE A 152 1.26 3.80 -10.31
CA ILE A 152 0.59 2.74 -9.53
C ILE A 152 0.26 3.36 -8.17
N PRO A 153 -0.94 3.94 -7.99
CA PRO A 153 -1.30 4.60 -6.76
C PRO A 153 -1.58 3.57 -5.66
N LYS A 154 -1.48 4.00 -4.41
CA LYS A 154 -1.93 3.17 -3.26
C LYS A 154 -3.43 2.88 -3.36
N ARG A 155 -4.19 3.79 -3.94
CA ARG A 155 -5.63 3.68 -4.20
C ARG A 155 -5.94 4.27 -5.56
N GLY A 156 -7.03 3.76 -6.15
CA GLY A 156 -7.46 4.21 -7.47
C GLY A 156 -6.97 3.32 -8.60
N ASP A 157 -7.05 3.84 -9.80
CA ASP A 157 -6.71 3.11 -11.02
C ASP A 157 -5.24 3.33 -11.40
N ILE A 158 -4.62 2.30 -11.97
CA ILE A 158 -3.27 2.38 -12.54
C ILE A 158 -3.37 3.21 -13.83
N ILE A 159 -2.47 4.18 -13.99
CA ILE A 159 -2.43 5.08 -15.15
C ILE A 159 -1.31 4.66 -16.10
N LEU A 160 -1.64 4.62 -17.37
CA LEU A 160 -0.72 4.47 -18.48
C LEU A 160 -0.68 5.74 -19.30
N ILE A 161 0.45 5.96 -19.98
CA ILE A 161 0.61 7.00 -21.01
C ILE A 161 1.01 6.32 -22.33
N ASP A 162 0.42 6.73 -23.44
CA ASP A 162 0.84 6.29 -24.76
C ASP A 162 1.92 7.21 -25.38
N GLU A 163 2.42 6.83 -26.56
CA GLU A 163 3.44 7.60 -27.27
C GLU A 163 2.92 8.94 -27.84
N PHE A 164 1.61 9.19 -27.77
CA PHE A 164 0.99 10.47 -28.15
C PHE A 164 0.76 11.38 -26.95
N GLY A 165 1.12 10.93 -25.73
CA GLY A 165 0.92 11.65 -24.48
C GLY A 165 -0.48 11.53 -23.88
N SER A 166 -1.31 10.61 -24.39
CA SER A 166 -2.65 10.39 -23.86
C SER A 166 -2.57 9.49 -22.61
N GLU A 167 -3.17 9.96 -21.52
CA GLU A 167 -3.26 9.20 -20.28
C GLU A 167 -4.60 8.47 -20.19
N PHE A 168 -4.57 7.23 -19.75
CA PHE A 168 -5.74 6.40 -19.54
C PHE A 168 -5.49 5.32 -18.47
N THR A 169 -6.57 4.77 -17.94
CA THR A 169 -6.49 3.73 -16.91
C THR A 169 -6.13 2.37 -17.52
N LEU A 170 -5.56 1.48 -16.69
CA LEU A 170 -5.29 0.09 -17.09
C LEU A 170 -6.57 -0.65 -17.56
N LYS A 171 -7.72 -0.29 -17.00
CA LYS A 171 -9.01 -0.87 -17.42
C LYS A 171 -9.39 -0.43 -18.84
N GLU A 172 -9.20 0.85 -19.13
CA GLU A 172 -9.45 1.41 -20.47
C GLU A 172 -8.46 0.85 -21.48
N ALA A 173 -7.17 0.76 -21.12
CA ALA A 173 -6.15 0.11 -21.94
C ALA A 173 -6.56 -1.29 -22.37
N LYS A 174 -6.95 -2.15 -21.41
CA LYS A 174 -7.38 -3.51 -21.69
C LYS A 174 -8.65 -3.57 -22.55
N LYS A 175 -9.62 -2.66 -22.32
CA LYS A 175 -10.82 -2.56 -23.18
C LYS A 175 -10.49 -2.16 -24.62
N SER A 176 -9.49 -1.31 -24.77
CA SER A 176 -9.00 -0.87 -26.10
C SER A 176 -8.08 -1.88 -26.78
N GLY A 177 -7.78 -3.02 -26.13
CA GLY A 177 -6.96 -4.08 -26.72
C GLY A 177 -5.46 -3.93 -26.51
N TYR A 178 -5.03 -3.11 -25.55
CA TYR A 178 -3.64 -3.11 -25.09
C TYR A 178 -3.33 -4.37 -24.29
N GLU A 179 -2.25 -5.05 -24.65
CA GLU A 179 -1.74 -6.24 -23.95
C GLU A 179 -0.33 -5.97 -23.42
N SER A 180 0.05 -6.66 -22.35
CA SER A 180 1.41 -6.58 -21.83
C SER A 180 2.41 -7.09 -22.87
N ALA A 181 3.48 -6.33 -23.11
CA ALA A 181 4.52 -6.70 -24.07
C ALA A 181 5.33 -7.94 -23.64
N TYR A 182 5.30 -8.30 -22.38
CA TYR A 182 5.99 -9.45 -21.79
C TYR A 182 5.33 -9.85 -20.48
N GLU A 183 5.49 -11.12 -20.11
CA GLU A 183 5.06 -11.63 -18.82
C GLU A 183 6.07 -11.25 -17.73
N LEU A 184 5.57 -10.90 -16.56
CA LEU A 184 6.39 -10.60 -15.39
C LEU A 184 6.77 -11.89 -14.67
N SER A 185 7.99 -11.97 -14.18
CA SER A 185 8.46 -13.11 -13.39
C SER A 185 7.72 -13.22 -12.06
N ASP A 186 7.14 -14.37 -11.79
CA ASP A 186 6.44 -14.69 -10.53
C ASP A 186 7.35 -15.24 -9.43
N LYS A 187 8.68 -15.21 -9.65
CA LYS A 187 9.63 -15.70 -8.64
C LYS A 187 9.36 -15.04 -7.28
N PRO A 188 9.46 -15.81 -6.20
CA PRO A 188 9.24 -15.30 -4.85
C PRO A 188 10.27 -14.21 -4.50
N ARG A 189 9.95 -13.46 -3.45
CA ARG A 189 10.87 -12.46 -2.92
C ARG A 189 12.13 -13.15 -2.42
N SER A 190 13.29 -12.66 -2.85
CA SER A 190 14.59 -13.12 -2.35
C SER A 190 14.72 -12.90 -0.84
N HIS A 191 15.30 -13.87 -0.15
CA HIS A 191 15.61 -13.76 1.28
C HIS A 191 16.77 -12.79 1.55
N HIS A 192 17.59 -12.48 0.54
CA HIS A 192 18.65 -11.50 0.66
C HIS A 192 18.07 -10.11 0.82
N GLN A 193 18.52 -9.36 1.82
CA GLN A 193 18.03 -8.00 2.08
C GLN A 193 18.79 -6.92 1.29
N ARG A 194 19.83 -7.31 0.54
CA ARG A 194 20.74 -6.42 -0.14
C ARG A 194 20.38 -6.26 -1.60
N PHE A 195 20.81 -5.15 -2.18
CA PHE A 195 20.45 -4.74 -3.51
C PHE A 195 21.68 -4.54 -4.37
N VAL A 196 21.54 -4.89 -5.63
CA VAL A 196 22.33 -4.41 -6.75
C VAL A 196 21.60 -3.20 -7.31
N LYS A 197 22.32 -2.10 -7.56
CA LYS A 197 21.68 -0.84 -7.96
C LYS A 197 22.09 -0.43 -9.36
N PHE A 198 21.09 -0.07 -10.15
CA PHE A 198 21.26 0.49 -11.49
C PHE A 198 20.76 1.92 -11.51
N ARG A 199 21.44 2.78 -12.28
CA ARG A 199 21.04 4.16 -12.55
C ARG A 199 20.88 4.34 -14.05
N ILE A 200 19.65 4.52 -14.52
CA ILE A 200 19.29 4.66 -15.92
C ILE A 200 18.85 6.10 -16.18
N PRO A 201 19.38 6.80 -17.21
CA PRO A 201 18.92 8.14 -17.54
C PRO A 201 17.42 8.14 -17.85
N LYS A 202 16.68 9.10 -17.28
CA LYS A 202 15.26 9.29 -17.57
C LYS A 202 15.08 9.74 -19.03
N SER A 203 14.00 9.30 -19.64
CA SER A 203 13.59 9.71 -20.98
C SER A 203 12.08 9.86 -21.05
N ASP A 204 11.63 10.91 -21.75
CA ASP A 204 10.19 11.10 -22.01
C ASP A 204 9.73 10.33 -23.26
N LEU A 205 10.67 9.80 -24.06
CA LEU A 205 10.36 9.01 -25.25
C LEU A 205 10.17 7.54 -24.88
N LEU A 206 8.95 7.03 -25.00
CA LEU A 206 8.59 5.66 -24.58
C LEU A 206 9.34 4.54 -25.33
N ARG A 207 9.92 4.84 -26.50
CA ARG A 207 10.74 3.92 -27.31
C ARG A 207 12.24 4.14 -27.15
N SER A 208 12.67 4.99 -26.22
CA SER A 208 14.09 5.30 -26.03
C SER A 208 14.91 4.08 -25.59
N SER A 209 16.22 4.18 -25.77
CA SER A 209 17.17 3.17 -25.26
C SER A 209 17.09 3.03 -23.74
N SER A 210 16.80 4.10 -23.00
CA SER A 210 16.57 4.06 -21.56
C SER A 210 15.42 3.13 -21.21
N PHE A 211 14.30 3.22 -21.91
CA PHE A 211 13.17 2.32 -21.70
C PHE A 211 13.43 0.89 -22.19
N GLN A 212 14.31 0.69 -23.17
CA GLN A 212 14.74 -0.67 -23.54
C GLN A 212 15.52 -1.32 -22.41
N LEU A 213 16.40 -0.58 -21.72
CA LEU A 213 17.10 -1.07 -20.51
C LEU A 213 16.13 -1.37 -19.36
N VAL A 214 15.13 -0.51 -19.16
CA VAL A 214 14.05 -0.77 -18.21
C VAL A 214 13.32 -2.06 -18.54
N ASP A 215 12.95 -2.29 -19.79
CA ASP A 215 12.29 -3.52 -20.24
C ASP A 215 13.16 -4.76 -19.97
N LEU A 216 14.49 -4.69 -20.19
CA LEU A 216 15.42 -5.77 -19.88
C LEU A 216 15.44 -6.12 -18.38
N ILE A 217 15.28 -5.15 -17.50
CA ILE A 217 15.16 -5.41 -16.07
C ILE A 217 13.79 -6.01 -15.76
N LEU A 218 12.70 -5.36 -16.19
CA LEU A 218 11.34 -5.73 -15.82
C LEU A 218 10.91 -7.09 -16.35
N GLN A 219 11.44 -7.51 -17.49
CA GLN A 219 11.13 -8.80 -18.12
C GLN A 219 11.69 -9.99 -17.35
N TYR A 220 12.87 -9.85 -16.72
CA TYR A 220 13.56 -10.98 -16.10
C TYR A 220 13.68 -10.90 -14.59
N VAL A 221 13.55 -9.70 -14.02
CA VAL A 221 13.56 -9.50 -12.57
C VAL A 221 12.14 -9.56 -12.02
N SER A 222 11.90 -10.40 -11.02
CA SER A 222 10.60 -10.42 -10.34
C SER A 222 10.31 -9.06 -9.70
N PRO A 223 9.12 -8.48 -9.94
CA PRO A 223 8.73 -7.20 -9.32
C PRO A 223 8.81 -7.19 -7.79
N ARG A 224 8.69 -8.35 -7.16
CA ARG A 224 8.83 -8.52 -5.69
C ARG A 224 10.26 -8.29 -5.20
N ASN A 225 11.23 -8.33 -6.09
CA ASN A 225 12.65 -8.12 -5.82
C ASN A 225 13.14 -6.74 -6.28
N LEU A 226 12.23 -5.86 -6.68
CA LEU A 226 12.54 -4.60 -7.31
C LEU A 226 12.00 -3.43 -6.50
N LYS A 227 12.81 -2.38 -6.37
CA LYS A 227 12.37 -1.04 -5.99
C LYS A 227 12.76 -0.08 -7.10
N ILE A 228 11.89 0.85 -7.40
CA ILE A 228 12.12 1.91 -8.39
C ILE A 228 11.95 3.24 -7.70
N SER A 229 12.91 4.14 -7.92
CA SER A 229 12.82 5.54 -7.48
C SER A 229 13.32 6.45 -8.58
N GLU A 230 12.99 7.73 -8.50
CA GLU A 230 13.40 8.75 -9.44
C GLU A 230 14.08 9.89 -8.69
N GLU A 231 15.24 10.30 -9.15
CA GLU A 231 16.00 11.41 -8.60
C GLU A 231 16.90 12.05 -9.67
N ALA A 232 16.93 13.39 -9.69
CA ALA A 232 17.86 14.18 -10.49
C ALA A 232 17.96 13.77 -11.97
N GLY A 233 16.83 13.42 -12.62
CA GLY A 233 16.80 13.06 -14.04
C GLY A 233 17.23 11.61 -14.33
N PHE A 234 17.26 10.77 -13.31
CA PHE A 234 17.57 9.35 -13.43
C PHE A 234 16.51 8.50 -12.76
N TRP A 235 16.33 7.29 -13.28
CA TRP A 235 15.63 6.19 -12.60
C TRP A 235 16.64 5.31 -11.89
N TYR A 236 16.37 4.99 -10.64
CA TYR A 236 17.15 4.05 -9.83
C TYR A 236 16.36 2.75 -9.69
N PHE A 237 17.02 1.63 -10.02
CA PHE A 237 16.48 0.29 -9.89
C PHE A 237 17.30 -0.46 -8.85
N ASP A 238 16.73 -0.64 -7.67
CA ASP A 238 17.32 -1.45 -6.61
C ASP A 238 16.79 -2.89 -6.75
N VAL A 239 17.64 -3.79 -7.20
CA VAL A 239 17.30 -5.20 -7.42
C VAL A 239 17.88 -6.05 -6.31
N ARG A 240 17.03 -6.81 -5.61
CA ARG A 240 17.52 -7.73 -4.57
C ARG A 240 18.48 -8.74 -5.17
N GLN A 241 19.53 -9.01 -4.40
CA GLN A 241 20.49 -10.08 -4.70
C GLN A 241 19.75 -11.39 -4.99
N SER A 242 19.90 -11.93 -6.19
CA SER A 242 19.16 -13.09 -6.67
C SER A 242 19.77 -13.68 -7.94
N LEU A 243 19.35 -14.88 -8.31
CA LEU A 243 19.67 -15.52 -9.58
C LEU A 243 18.60 -15.16 -10.60
N ILE A 244 19.03 -14.59 -11.73
CA ILE A 244 18.19 -14.26 -12.87
C ILE A 244 18.42 -15.33 -13.96
N GLU A 245 17.36 -16.01 -14.35
CA GLU A 245 17.38 -16.95 -15.47
C GLU A 245 16.99 -16.22 -16.75
N LEU A 246 17.79 -16.40 -17.79
CA LEU A 246 17.63 -15.72 -19.08
C LEU A 246 17.42 -16.76 -20.19
N PRO A 247 16.75 -16.41 -21.28
CA PRO A 247 16.69 -17.24 -22.47
C PRO A 247 18.08 -17.58 -22.99
N MET A 248 18.18 -18.68 -23.76
CA MET A 248 19.43 -19.07 -24.38
C MET A 248 19.97 -17.92 -25.26
N GLY A 249 21.25 -17.62 -25.08
CA GLY A 249 21.94 -16.58 -25.84
C GLY A 249 21.83 -15.17 -25.26
N MET A 250 20.87 -14.89 -24.43
CA MET A 250 20.62 -13.53 -23.87
C MET A 250 21.59 -13.10 -22.76
N GLN A 251 22.34 -14.04 -22.19
CA GLN A 251 23.13 -13.77 -20.97
C GLN A 251 24.18 -12.69 -21.15
N MET A 252 24.94 -12.74 -22.25
CA MET A 252 25.99 -11.75 -22.51
C MET A 252 25.38 -10.40 -22.87
N GLU A 253 24.39 -10.38 -23.74
CA GLU A 253 23.67 -9.17 -24.12
C GLU A 253 23.07 -8.45 -22.92
N TRP A 254 22.45 -9.22 -22.00
CA TRP A 254 21.87 -8.66 -20.78
C TRP A 254 22.93 -8.03 -19.86
N ILE A 255 24.08 -8.71 -19.68
CA ILE A 255 25.20 -8.20 -18.89
C ILE A 255 25.81 -6.97 -19.54
N GLU A 256 26.11 -7.02 -20.82
CA GLU A 256 26.77 -5.93 -21.55
C GLU A 256 25.89 -4.67 -21.60
N SER A 257 24.57 -4.85 -21.81
CA SER A 257 23.63 -3.75 -21.85
C SER A 257 23.46 -3.05 -20.50
N LEU A 258 23.46 -3.78 -19.40
CA LEU A 258 23.19 -3.24 -18.07
C LEU A 258 24.45 -2.84 -17.27
N SER A 259 25.61 -3.43 -17.58
CA SER A 259 26.86 -3.13 -16.86
C SER A 259 27.25 -1.64 -16.84
N PRO A 260 27.07 -0.85 -17.91
CA PRO A 260 27.40 0.58 -17.89
C PRO A 260 26.54 1.41 -16.93
N TYR A 261 25.38 0.88 -16.55
CA TYR A 261 24.41 1.56 -15.66
C TYR A 261 24.43 1.02 -14.24
N LEU A 262 25.30 0.06 -13.95
CA LEU A 262 25.47 -0.53 -12.63
C LEU A 262 26.28 0.43 -11.74
N ILE A 263 25.70 0.86 -10.62
CA ILE A 263 26.36 1.77 -9.67
C ILE A 263 26.76 1.05 -8.36
N GLU A 264 26.10 -0.06 -8.02
CA GLU A 264 26.44 -0.85 -6.83
C GLU A 264 26.22 -2.34 -7.10
N GLY A 265 27.19 -3.17 -6.72
CA GLY A 265 27.13 -4.62 -6.89
C GLY A 265 27.88 -5.12 -8.11
N ARG A 266 27.63 -6.37 -8.49
CA ARG A 266 28.25 -7.06 -9.63
C ARG A 266 27.26 -7.97 -10.33
N LEU A 267 27.43 -8.12 -11.66
CA LEU A 267 26.73 -9.08 -12.49
C LEU A 267 27.65 -10.28 -12.73
N VAL A 268 27.34 -11.41 -12.10
CA VAL A 268 28.19 -12.61 -12.15
C VAL A 268 27.57 -13.64 -13.09
N LYS A 269 28.23 -13.88 -14.22
CA LYS A 269 27.83 -14.93 -15.16
C LYS A 269 27.83 -16.29 -14.46
N ARG A 270 26.78 -17.08 -14.67
CA ARG A 270 26.64 -18.46 -14.15
C ARG A 270 26.34 -19.41 -15.29
N VAL A 271 26.41 -20.69 -15.01
CA VAL A 271 25.99 -21.74 -15.92
C VAL A 271 24.49 -21.65 -16.23
N ASN A 272 24.02 -22.36 -17.25
CA ASN A 272 22.61 -22.45 -17.65
C ASN A 272 21.94 -21.10 -17.95
N ASN A 273 22.67 -20.21 -18.68
CA ASN A 273 22.15 -18.89 -19.09
C ASN A 273 21.60 -18.05 -17.93
N SER A 274 22.21 -18.14 -16.76
CA SER A 274 21.79 -17.36 -15.61
C SER A 274 22.84 -16.33 -15.16
N VAL A 275 22.37 -15.22 -14.59
CA VAL A 275 23.19 -14.15 -14.02
C VAL A 275 22.88 -14.03 -12.54
N TYR A 276 23.91 -14.10 -11.73
CA TYR A 276 23.76 -13.85 -10.30
C TYR A 276 24.03 -12.37 -10.02
N LEU A 277 23.03 -11.71 -9.46
CA LEU A 277 23.13 -10.35 -8.97
C LEU A 277 23.78 -10.38 -7.58
N ASP A 278 25.03 -9.96 -7.50
CA ASP A 278 25.82 -9.95 -6.26
C ASP A 278 25.98 -8.51 -5.76
N SER A 279 25.43 -8.22 -4.62
CA SER A 279 25.53 -6.88 -3.99
C SER A 279 26.94 -6.50 -3.55
N SER A 280 27.91 -7.38 -3.70
CA SER A 280 29.31 -7.17 -3.28
C SER A 280 29.52 -6.83 -1.80
N SER A 281 28.47 -6.96 -1.01
CA SER A 281 28.50 -6.65 0.41
C SER A 281 28.16 -7.90 1.25
N VAL A 282 28.77 -8.03 2.42
CA VAL A 282 28.54 -9.13 3.36
C VAL A 282 27.92 -8.60 4.63
N THR A 283 26.76 -9.16 5.07
CA THR A 283 26.25 -8.88 6.42
C THR A 283 26.78 -9.95 7.37
N LYS A 284 27.44 -9.51 8.42
CA LYS A 284 27.74 -10.35 9.57
C LYS A 284 27.10 -9.69 10.79
N PRO A 285 26.29 -10.41 11.56
CA PRO A 285 25.83 -9.90 12.84
C PRO A 285 27.04 -9.72 13.75
N VAL A 286 27.17 -8.54 14.35
CA VAL A 286 28.19 -8.24 15.36
C VAL A 286 27.46 -7.97 16.67
N THR A 287 27.84 -8.68 17.71
CA THR A 287 27.32 -8.41 19.05
C THR A 287 28.25 -7.38 19.70
N ILE A 288 27.70 -6.23 20.07
CA ILE A 288 28.40 -5.19 20.85
C ILE A 288 27.74 -5.08 22.22
N SER A 289 28.52 -4.70 23.24
CA SER A 289 27.96 -4.51 24.57
C SER A 289 27.06 -3.28 24.62
N SER A 290 26.10 -3.24 25.55
CA SER A 290 25.21 -2.09 25.74
C SER A 290 26.00 -0.79 26.00
N LYS A 291 27.17 -0.89 26.66
CA LYS A 291 28.04 0.26 26.93
C LYS A 291 28.68 0.81 25.64
N GLU A 292 29.15 -0.07 24.76
CA GLU A 292 29.69 0.32 23.45
C GLU A 292 28.62 0.89 22.57
N TYR A 293 27.40 0.29 22.55
CA TYR A 293 26.27 0.82 21.81
C TYR A 293 25.89 2.25 22.23
N GLN A 294 25.84 2.51 23.55
CA GLN A 294 25.55 3.86 24.05
C GLN A 294 26.65 4.87 23.66
N ALA A 295 27.95 4.44 23.70
CA ALA A 295 29.04 5.29 23.26
C ALA A 295 28.95 5.63 21.76
N ILE A 296 28.63 4.65 20.92
CA ILE A 296 28.42 4.86 19.48
C ILE A 296 27.24 5.82 19.25
N HIS A 297 26.12 5.63 19.95
CA HIS A 297 24.94 6.47 19.82
C HIS A 297 25.23 7.93 20.11
N LYS A 298 26.00 8.20 21.18
CA LYS A 298 26.41 9.56 21.54
C LYS A 298 27.28 10.20 20.44
N ILE A 299 28.24 9.46 19.88
CA ILE A 299 29.13 9.97 18.82
C ILE A 299 28.33 10.28 17.56
N VAL A 300 27.40 9.40 17.19
CA VAL A 300 26.53 9.54 16.00
C VAL A 300 25.62 10.77 16.14
N GLU A 301 25.07 11.04 17.31
CA GLU A 301 24.31 12.26 17.58
C GLU A 301 25.18 13.53 17.46
N GLU A 302 26.39 13.50 18.00
CA GLU A 302 27.33 14.63 17.93
C GLU A 302 27.82 14.91 16.49
N THR A 303 27.96 13.88 15.66
CA THR A 303 28.47 13.97 14.28
C THR A 303 27.41 14.06 13.21
N ASN A 304 26.13 13.99 13.58
CA ASN A 304 24.97 13.94 12.68
C ASN A 304 25.10 12.86 11.58
N SER A 305 25.66 11.70 11.97
CA SER A 305 25.86 10.52 11.11
C SER A 305 24.92 9.39 11.51
N THR A 306 24.90 8.28 10.77
CA THR A 306 24.19 7.06 11.16
C THR A 306 25.11 6.07 11.85
N ILE A 307 24.55 5.15 12.65
CA ILE A 307 25.33 4.07 13.32
C ILE A 307 26.06 3.22 12.27
N GLU A 308 25.41 2.93 11.14
CA GLU A 308 25.97 2.18 10.03
C GLU A 308 27.19 2.89 9.41
N GLU A 309 27.07 4.20 9.17
CA GLU A 309 28.18 5.02 8.65
C GLU A 309 29.36 5.08 9.60
N PHE A 310 29.10 5.27 10.89
CA PHE A 310 30.14 5.25 11.92
C PHE A 310 30.87 3.91 11.96
N ILE A 311 30.15 2.79 12.02
CA ILE A 311 30.74 1.44 12.04
C ILE A 311 31.53 1.18 10.75
N ALA A 312 30.98 1.54 9.58
CA ALA A 312 31.67 1.37 8.31
C ALA A 312 32.95 2.19 8.21
N SER A 313 32.97 3.41 8.76
CA SER A 313 34.16 4.27 8.84
C SER A 313 35.22 3.68 9.76
N ALA A 314 34.84 3.26 10.97
CA ALA A 314 35.73 2.66 11.92
C ALA A 314 36.38 1.36 11.39
N ILE A 315 35.63 0.53 10.66
CA ILE A 315 36.14 -0.67 10.02
C ILE A 315 37.17 -0.31 8.93
N ARG A 316 36.88 0.69 8.07
CA ARG A 316 37.81 1.13 7.00
C ARG A 316 39.10 1.67 7.58
N GLU A 317 39.01 2.51 8.61
CA GLU A 317 40.17 3.06 9.32
C GLU A 317 41.05 1.92 9.87
N LYS A 318 40.44 0.94 10.54
CA LYS A 318 41.17 -0.21 11.10
C LYS A 318 41.82 -1.09 10.04
N ILE A 319 41.17 -1.27 8.88
CA ILE A 319 41.77 -2.00 7.76
C ILE A 319 42.97 -1.24 7.20
N ASN A 320 42.87 0.08 7.03
CA ASN A 320 43.98 0.91 6.55
C ASN A 320 45.16 0.91 7.52
N ASP A 321 44.90 1.03 8.82
CA ASP A 321 45.95 0.93 9.85
C ASP A 321 46.68 -0.40 9.78
N TYR A 322 45.94 -1.50 9.64
CA TYR A 322 46.51 -2.83 9.52
C TYR A 322 47.35 -3.03 8.25
N GLN A 323 46.91 -2.46 7.13
CA GLN A 323 47.64 -2.51 5.87
C GLN A 323 48.93 -1.66 5.93
N ASN A 324 48.85 -0.47 6.50
CA ASN A 324 50.02 0.43 6.66
C ASN A 324 51.06 -0.10 7.63
N SER A 325 50.66 -0.89 8.63
CA SER A 325 51.59 -1.51 9.59
C SER A 325 52.36 -2.72 9.04
N ARG A 326 52.04 -3.18 7.83
CA ARG A 326 52.69 -4.32 7.16
C ARG A 326 53.63 -3.91 6.00
N ASN A 327 53.58 -2.67 5.61
CA ASN A 327 54.54 -2.06 4.66
C ASN A 327 55.63 -1.31 5.41
#